data_0133476a14aba89a70c7ec20b7c8f347
#
_entry.id   0133476a14aba89a70c7ec20b7c8f347
#
_cell.length_a   1.000
_cell.length_b   1.000
_cell.length_c   1.000
_cell.angle_alpha   90.00
_cell.angle_beta   90.00
_cell.angle_gamma   90.00
#
_symmetry.space_group_name_H-M   'P 1'
#
loop_
_entity.id
_entity.type
_entity.pdbx_description
1 polymer ?
#
loop_
_entity_poly.entity_id
_entity_poly.type
_entity_poly.pdbx_seq_one_letter_code
_entity_poly.pdbx_strand_id
1 'polypeptide(L)'
;MARQKIPYALEIKVLQVAVAILALVPIGAGLAGAVFGIGVFGPAASLGHDADSTGRYLSGLLFAIGLAFWSTVPSIEAQGVRFRLLTLLVFTGGIARLTGVFLVGLASPVMLFGLAMELFITPCLAFWRERLDRLCNGAL
;
A
#
# COMPACT_ATOMS: atom_id res chain seq x y z
N MET A 1 10.02 34.58 6.73
CA MET A 1 9.87 33.23 7.34
C MET A 1 8.44 32.67 7.34
N ALA A 2 7.37 33.46 7.45
CA ALA A 2 5.97 32.93 7.43
C ALA A 2 5.51 32.39 6.08
N ARG A 3 6.01 32.89 4.96
CA ARG A 3 5.56 32.53 3.60
C ARG A 3 5.94 31.10 3.16
N GLN A 4 6.98 30.48 3.73
CA GLN A 4 7.41 29.10 3.42
C GLN A 4 6.67 28.03 4.21
N LYS A 5 6.05 28.37 5.34
CA LYS A 5 5.32 27.39 6.17
C LYS A 5 3.97 26.98 5.62
N ILE A 6 3.30 27.86 4.86
CA ILE A 6 1.96 27.60 4.31
C ILE A 6 1.98 26.51 3.22
N PRO A 7 2.89 26.56 2.19
CA PRO A 7 2.94 25.50 1.19
C PRO A 7 3.28 24.13 1.80
N TYR A 8 4.17 24.06 2.78
CA TYR A 8 4.54 22.81 3.46
C TYR A 8 3.38 22.18 4.21
N ALA A 9 2.62 22.95 4.98
CA ALA A 9 1.45 22.43 5.70
C ALA A 9 0.37 21.91 4.75
N LEU A 10 0.21 22.56 3.59
CA LEU A 10 -0.71 22.09 2.55
C LEU A 10 -0.23 20.79 1.92
N GLU A 11 1.07 20.67 1.60
CA GLU A 11 1.64 19.45 1.02
C GLU A 11 1.52 18.25 1.97
N ILE A 12 1.70 18.44 3.29
CA ILE A 12 1.45 17.39 4.29
C ILE A 12 0.00 16.95 4.25
N LYS A 13 -0.96 17.87 4.23
CA LYS A 13 -2.38 17.52 4.17
C LYS A 13 -2.73 16.77 2.89
N VAL A 14 -2.18 17.17 1.76
CA VAL A 14 -2.41 16.47 0.47
C VAL A 14 -1.83 15.05 0.55
N LEU A 15 -0.64 14.88 1.12
CA LEU A 15 -0.05 13.55 1.33
C LEU A 15 -0.89 12.70 2.28
N GLN A 16 -1.38 13.26 3.39
CA GLN A 16 -2.28 12.56 4.32
C GLN A 16 -3.54 12.06 3.63
N VAL A 17 -4.19 12.92 2.83
CA VAL A 17 -5.40 12.56 2.07
C VAL A 17 -5.08 11.48 1.03
N ALA A 18 -3.97 11.62 0.30
CA ALA A 18 -3.55 10.63 -0.69
C ALA A 18 -3.31 9.26 -0.04
N VAL A 19 -2.57 9.20 1.07
CA VAL A 19 -2.32 7.95 1.80
C VAL A 19 -3.61 7.38 2.36
N ALA A 20 -4.50 8.20 2.92
CA ALA A 20 -5.79 7.76 3.45
C ALA A 20 -6.66 7.11 2.36
N ILE A 21 -6.80 7.75 1.20
CA ILE A 21 -7.59 7.22 0.08
C ILE A 21 -6.97 5.93 -0.47
N LEU A 22 -5.65 5.93 -0.70
CA LEU A 22 -4.96 4.79 -1.30
C LEU A 22 -4.90 3.59 -0.35
N ALA A 23 -4.84 3.81 0.97
CA ALA A 23 -4.90 2.73 1.96
C ALA A 23 -6.27 2.02 2.01
N LEU A 24 -7.34 2.64 1.50
CA LEU A 24 -8.65 1.96 1.37
C LEU A 24 -8.61 0.78 0.40
N VAL A 25 -7.71 0.81 -0.59
CA VAL A 25 -7.57 -0.29 -1.56
C VAL A 25 -7.14 -1.59 -0.87
N PRO A 26 -6.00 -1.66 -0.16
CA PRO A 26 -5.61 -2.87 0.56
C PRO A 26 -6.55 -3.21 1.72
N ILE A 27 -7.17 -2.22 2.37
CA ILE A 27 -8.18 -2.47 3.40
C ILE A 27 -9.39 -3.17 2.79
N GLY A 28 -9.97 -2.62 1.73
CA GLY A 28 -11.16 -3.19 1.09
C GLY A 28 -10.89 -4.55 0.43
N ALA A 29 -9.83 -4.66 -0.36
CA ALA A 29 -9.43 -5.90 -1.01
C ALA A 29 -9.06 -6.98 0.02
N GLY A 30 -8.30 -6.62 1.04
CA GLY A 30 -7.90 -7.54 2.10
C GLY A 30 -9.09 -8.04 2.91
N LEU A 31 -10.01 -7.16 3.29
CA LEU A 31 -11.23 -7.55 4.00
C LEU A 31 -12.12 -8.45 3.13
N ALA A 32 -12.33 -8.08 1.87
CA ALA A 32 -13.14 -8.88 0.94
C ALA A 32 -12.54 -10.28 0.74
N GLY A 33 -11.24 -10.40 0.49
CA GLY A 33 -10.59 -11.70 0.33
C GLY A 33 -10.56 -12.54 1.60
N ALA A 34 -10.43 -11.91 2.78
CA ALA A 34 -10.47 -12.63 4.06
C ALA A 34 -11.87 -13.20 4.36
N VAL A 35 -12.92 -12.41 4.10
CA VAL A 35 -14.31 -12.80 4.40
C VAL A 35 -14.90 -13.73 3.34
N PHE A 36 -14.76 -13.37 2.07
CA PHE A 36 -15.43 -14.08 0.97
C PHE A 36 -14.51 -15.09 0.25
N GLY A 37 -13.20 -15.11 0.58
CA GLY A 37 -12.21 -15.96 -0.06
C GLY A 37 -11.65 -15.38 -1.36
N ILE A 38 -10.69 -16.09 -1.94
CA ILE A 38 -9.97 -15.63 -3.14
C ILE A 38 -10.82 -15.60 -4.40
N GLY A 39 -11.95 -16.28 -4.42
CA GLY A 39 -12.91 -16.26 -5.53
C GLY A 39 -13.44 -14.86 -5.88
N VAL A 40 -13.37 -13.90 -4.95
CA VAL A 40 -13.71 -12.49 -5.19
C VAL A 40 -12.83 -11.83 -6.26
N PHE A 41 -11.60 -12.29 -6.44
CA PHE A 41 -10.64 -11.69 -7.35
C PHE A 41 -10.59 -12.34 -8.74
N GLY A 42 -11.38 -13.40 -8.96
CA GLY A 42 -11.43 -14.09 -10.24
C GLY A 42 -12.07 -15.48 -10.13
N PRO A 43 -12.27 -16.20 -11.25
CA PRO A 43 -12.86 -17.53 -11.24
C PRO A 43 -11.97 -18.51 -10.47
N ALA A 44 -12.39 -18.83 -9.25
CA ALA A 44 -11.69 -19.73 -8.32
C ALA A 44 -12.22 -21.17 -8.38
N ALA A 45 -12.90 -21.54 -9.45
CA ALA A 45 -13.71 -22.77 -9.57
C ALA A 45 -12.97 -24.11 -9.38
N SER A 46 -11.63 -24.09 -9.20
CA SER A 46 -10.81 -25.29 -9.04
C SER A 46 -9.75 -25.20 -7.93
N LEU A 47 -9.77 -24.13 -7.13
CA LEU A 47 -8.78 -23.99 -6.06
C LEU A 47 -9.20 -24.86 -4.87
N GLY A 48 -8.33 -25.80 -4.48
CA GLY A 48 -8.54 -26.65 -3.32
C GLY A 48 -8.63 -25.85 -2.00
N HIS A 49 -9.09 -26.48 -0.93
CA HIS A 49 -9.26 -25.86 0.39
C HIS A 49 -8.00 -25.15 0.91
N ASP A 50 -6.82 -25.70 0.65
CA ASP A 50 -5.55 -25.12 1.09
C ASP A 50 -5.24 -23.80 0.38
N ALA A 51 -5.56 -23.68 -0.90
CA ALA A 51 -5.39 -22.46 -1.66
C ALA A 51 -6.35 -21.35 -1.17
N ASP A 52 -7.61 -21.69 -0.88
CA ASP A 52 -8.57 -20.73 -0.30
C ASP A 52 -8.12 -20.28 1.09
N SER A 53 -7.68 -21.21 1.95
CA SER A 53 -7.16 -20.90 3.29
C SER A 53 -5.96 -19.99 3.23
N THR A 54 -5.00 -20.29 2.35
CA THR A 54 -3.80 -19.45 2.13
C THR A 54 -4.18 -18.07 1.61
N GLY A 55 -5.12 -18.00 0.68
CA GLY A 55 -5.62 -16.75 0.12
C GLY A 55 -6.30 -15.87 1.16
N ARG A 56 -7.13 -16.43 2.05
CA ARG A 56 -7.72 -15.71 3.18
C ARG A 56 -6.68 -15.17 4.15
N TYR A 57 -5.66 -16.00 4.48
CA TYR A 57 -4.56 -15.56 5.33
C TYR A 57 -3.80 -14.38 4.72
N LEU A 58 -3.40 -14.46 3.46
CA LEU A 58 -2.72 -13.38 2.75
C LEU A 58 -3.60 -12.12 2.63
N SER A 59 -4.89 -12.29 2.44
CA SER A 59 -5.87 -11.19 2.42
C SER A 59 -5.98 -10.52 3.79
N GLY A 60 -5.96 -11.29 4.87
CA GLY A 60 -5.89 -10.76 6.23
C GLY A 60 -4.63 -9.95 6.50
N LEU A 61 -3.48 -10.42 6.02
CA LEU A 61 -2.22 -9.64 6.09
C LEU A 61 -2.30 -8.34 5.28
N LEU A 62 -2.88 -8.39 4.08
CA LEU A 62 -3.08 -7.20 3.25
C LEU A 62 -3.98 -6.17 3.94
N PHE A 63 -5.07 -6.63 4.56
CA PHE A 63 -5.94 -5.80 5.39
C PHE A 63 -5.18 -5.14 6.55
N ALA A 64 -4.39 -5.91 7.29
CA ALA A 64 -3.59 -5.40 8.40
C ALA A 64 -2.54 -4.36 7.95
N ILE A 65 -1.88 -4.58 6.81
CA ILE A 65 -0.95 -3.61 6.20
C ILE A 65 -1.69 -2.33 5.83
N GLY A 66 -2.88 -2.42 5.24
CA GLY A 66 -3.71 -1.27 4.93
C GLY A 66 -4.07 -0.44 6.17
N LEU A 67 -4.51 -1.09 7.26
CA LEU A 67 -4.75 -0.44 8.54
C LEU A 67 -3.48 0.19 9.14
N ALA A 68 -2.34 -0.49 8.98
CA ALA A 68 -1.06 0.05 9.44
C ALA A 68 -0.67 1.33 8.70
N PHE A 69 -0.88 1.42 7.38
CA PHE A 69 -0.73 2.66 6.62
C PHE A 69 -1.73 3.73 7.07
N TRP A 70 -3.00 3.37 7.19
CA TRP A 70 -4.04 4.28 7.67
C TRP A 70 -3.67 4.91 9.01
N SER A 71 -3.12 4.13 9.93
CA SER A 71 -2.72 4.60 11.26
C SER A 71 -1.54 5.59 11.24
N THR A 72 -0.79 5.70 10.13
CA THR A 72 0.28 6.70 9.99
C THR A 72 -0.26 8.08 9.58
N VAL A 73 -1.48 8.16 9.05
CA VAL A 73 -2.05 9.38 8.46
C VAL A 73 -2.08 10.57 9.43
N PRO A 74 -2.53 10.44 10.70
CA PRO A 74 -2.65 11.60 11.59
C PRO A 74 -1.33 12.30 11.92
N SER A 75 -0.21 11.56 11.84
CA SER A 75 1.13 12.05 12.20
C SER A 75 2.18 11.57 11.21
N ILE A 76 1.88 11.66 9.93
CA ILE A 76 2.69 11.08 8.83
C ILE A 76 4.13 11.62 8.81
N GLU A 77 4.33 12.86 9.22
CA GLU A 77 5.63 13.50 9.36
C GLU A 77 6.50 12.86 10.44
N ALA A 78 5.89 12.41 11.55
CA ALA A 78 6.62 11.79 12.67
C ALA A 78 6.88 10.29 12.48
N GLN A 79 6.19 9.62 11.55
CA GLN A 79 6.22 8.16 11.40
C GLN A 79 7.08 7.66 10.23
N GLY A 80 8.21 8.31 9.95
CA GLY A 80 9.06 7.97 8.81
C GLY A 80 9.57 6.55 8.78
N VAL A 81 10.07 6.07 9.90
CA VAL A 81 10.61 4.69 10.00
C VAL A 81 9.51 3.66 9.72
N ARG A 82 8.34 3.85 10.34
CA ARG A 82 7.19 2.96 10.15
C ARG A 82 6.69 2.99 8.71
N PHE A 83 6.58 4.17 8.12
CA PHE A 83 6.12 4.32 6.73
C PHE A 83 7.09 3.64 5.75
N ARG A 84 8.41 3.78 5.93
CA ARG A 84 9.43 3.08 5.13
C ARG A 84 9.32 1.57 5.26
N LEU A 85 9.18 1.07 6.49
CA LEU A 85 9.02 -0.37 6.72
C LEU A 85 7.79 -0.93 5.99
N LEU A 86 6.65 -0.26 6.10
CA LEU A 86 5.43 -0.67 5.42
C LEU A 86 5.59 -0.62 3.89
N THR A 87 6.25 0.43 3.37
CA THR A 87 6.57 0.54 1.94
C THR A 87 7.45 -0.63 1.49
N LEU A 88 8.49 -0.97 2.25
CA LEU A 88 9.37 -2.09 1.93
C LEU A 88 8.63 -3.43 1.91
N LEU A 89 7.74 -3.68 2.87
CA LEU A 89 6.91 -4.89 2.91
C LEU A 89 6.02 -5.01 1.66
N VAL A 90 5.33 -3.92 1.31
CA VAL A 90 4.45 -3.89 0.13
C VAL A 90 5.25 -4.03 -1.16
N PHE A 91 6.38 -3.33 -1.28
CA PHE A 91 7.27 -3.42 -2.45
C PHE A 91 7.83 -4.84 -2.65
N THR A 92 8.25 -5.49 -1.56
CA THR A 92 8.71 -6.89 -1.60
C THR A 92 7.60 -7.84 -2.07
N GLY A 93 6.37 -7.63 -1.61
CA GLY A 93 5.19 -8.36 -2.10
C GLY A 93 4.96 -8.14 -3.59
N GLY A 94 5.11 -6.90 -4.05
CA GLY A 94 5.02 -6.54 -5.48
C GLY A 94 6.07 -7.23 -6.33
N ILE A 95 7.32 -7.32 -5.88
CA ILE A 95 8.39 -8.07 -6.56
C ILE A 95 8.05 -9.56 -6.66
N ALA A 96 7.56 -10.17 -5.57
CA ALA A 96 7.15 -11.56 -5.58
C ALA A 96 5.99 -11.81 -6.56
N ARG A 97 5.00 -10.91 -6.61
CA ARG A 97 3.91 -10.95 -7.59
C ARG A 97 4.41 -10.80 -9.02
N LEU A 98 5.33 -9.87 -9.27
CA LEU A 98 5.95 -9.65 -10.58
C LEU A 98 6.69 -10.91 -11.06
N THR A 99 7.41 -11.59 -10.18
CA THR A 99 8.05 -12.87 -10.49
C THR A 99 7.02 -13.91 -10.97
N GLY A 100 5.85 -13.96 -10.32
CA GLY A 100 4.74 -14.82 -10.76
C GLY A 100 4.26 -14.49 -12.17
N VAL A 101 4.17 -13.21 -12.53
CA VAL A 101 3.79 -12.78 -13.90
C VAL A 101 4.77 -13.29 -14.94
N PHE A 102 6.07 -13.26 -14.66
CA PHE A 102 7.10 -13.78 -15.59
C PHE A 102 7.11 -15.30 -15.69
N LEU A 103 6.84 -16.01 -14.61
CA LEU A 103 6.94 -17.48 -14.58
C LEU A 103 5.65 -18.18 -15.04
N VAL A 104 4.49 -17.60 -14.76
CA VAL A 104 3.18 -18.24 -14.96
C VAL A 104 2.37 -17.51 -16.04
N GLY A 105 2.62 -16.24 -16.27
CA GLY A 105 1.91 -15.41 -17.25
C GLY A 105 1.12 -14.26 -16.61
N LEU A 106 0.44 -13.49 -17.47
CA LEU A 106 -0.28 -12.31 -17.06
C LEU A 106 -1.45 -12.66 -16.12
N ALA A 107 -1.45 -11.96 -15.00
CA ALA A 107 -2.54 -12.01 -14.03
C ALA A 107 -3.79 -11.22 -14.50
N SER A 108 -4.89 -11.37 -13.78
CA SER A 108 -6.11 -10.60 -14.04
C SER A 108 -5.86 -9.08 -13.94
N PRO A 109 -6.68 -8.24 -14.58
CA PRO A 109 -6.54 -6.77 -14.50
C PRO A 109 -6.54 -6.24 -13.06
N VAL A 110 -7.30 -6.85 -12.17
CA VAL A 110 -7.33 -6.49 -10.73
C VAL A 110 -5.96 -6.73 -10.09
N MET A 111 -5.33 -7.87 -10.41
CA MET A 111 -4.00 -8.20 -9.90
C MET A 111 -2.90 -7.32 -10.49
N LEU A 112 -3.01 -6.93 -11.76
CA LEU A 112 -2.10 -5.98 -12.40
C LEU A 112 -2.23 -4.58 -11.80
N PHE A 113 -3.45 -4.15 -11.47
CA PHE A 113 -3.67 -2.91 -10.72
C PHE A 113 -3.00 -2.95 -9.35
N GLY A 114 -3.17 -4.05 -8.59
CA GLY A 114 -2.46 -4.24 -7.32
C GLY A 114 -0.95 -4.15 -7.48
N LEU A 115 -0.39 -4.81 -8.50
CA LEU A 115 1.03 -4.76 -8.81
C LEU A 115 1.53 -3.33 -9.08
N ALA A 116 0.78 -2.54 -9.85
CA ALA A 116 1.12 -1.15 -10.11
C ALA A 116 1.10 -0.30 -8.82
N MET A 117 0.14 -0.53 -7.93
CA MET A 117 0.07 0.11 -6.62
C MET A 117 1.28 -0.23 -5.74
N GLU A 118 1.67 -1.50 -5.71
CA GLU A 118 2.76 -2.02 -4.90
C GLU A 118 4.14 -1.52 -5.37
N LEU A 119 4.39 -1.51 -6.68
CA LEU A 119 5.71 -1.21 -7.25
C LEU A 119 5.93 0.27 -7.58
N PHE A 120 4.88 1.04 -7.85
CA PHE A 120 5.00 2.43 -8.28
C PHE A 120 4.38 3.39 -7.27
N ILE A 121 3.11 3.24 -6.95
CA ILE A 121 2.38 4.23 -6.13
C ILE A 121 2.94 4.27 -4.71
N THR A 122 3.11 3.12 -4.07
CA THR A 122 3.59 3.05 -2.69
C THR A 122 5.00 3.61 -2.53
N PRO A 123 6.01 3.27 -3.37
CA PRO A 123 7.32 3.92 -3.34
C PRO A 123 7.26 5.41 -3.63
N CYS A 124 6.45 5.86 -4.59
CA CYS A 124 6.29 7.29 -4.88
C CYS A 124 5.80 8.08 -3.66
N LEU A 125 4.84 7.54 -2.90
CA LEU A 125 4.38 8.17 -1.66
C LEU A 125 5.48 8.23 -0.61
N ALA A 126 6.31 7.20 -0.50
CA ALA A 126 7.44 7.18 0.43
C ALA A 126 8.49 8.22 0.05
N PHE A 127 8.84 8.33 -1.22
CA PHE A 127 9.75 9.39 -1.71
C PHE A 127 9.19 10.79 -1.49
N TRP A 128 7.89 10.99 -1.73
CA TRP A 128 7.24 12.26 -1.48
C TRP A 128 7.29 12.64 -0.01
N ARG A 129 6.96 11.69 0.87
CA ARG A 129 7.08 11.89 2.32
C ARG A 129 8.51 12.24 2.75
N GLU A 130 9.52 11.52 2.22
CA GLU A 130 10.92 11.79 2.54
C GLU A 130 11.41 13.16 2.05
N ARG A 131 10.95 13.58 0.86
CA ARG A 131 11.21 14.92 0.36
C ARG A 131 10.69 15.99 1.31
N LEU A 132 9.46 15.84 1.81
CA LEU A 132 8.88 16.77 2.78
C LEU A 132 9.67 16.80 4.08
N ASP A 133 10.14 15.66 4.57
CA ASP A 133 10.96 15.55 5.77
C ASP A 133 12.30 16.31 5.64
N ARG A 134 12.96 16.16 4.49
CA ARG A 134 14.21 16.89 4.18
C ARG A 134 14.00 18.39 4.09
N LEU A 135 12.90 18.84 3.53
CA LEU A 135 12.55 20.27 3.44
C LEU A 135 12.31 20.88 4.83
N CYS A 136 11.75 20.09 5.76
CA CYS A 136 11.52 20.53 7.14
C CYS A 136 12.82 20.59 7.94
N ASN A 137 13.66 19.56 7.82
CA ASN A 137 14.92 19.45 8.59
C ASN A 137 16.08 20.25 7.99
N GLY A 138 16.03 20.61 6.71
CA GLY A 138 17.04 21.44 6.05
C GLY A 138 16.78 22.95 6.15
N ALA A 139 15.69 23.36 6.79
CA ALA A 139 15.34 24.76 7.04
C ALA A 139 15.73 25.24 8.45
N LEU A 140 16.44 24.41 9.22
CA LEU A 140 17.08 24.75 10.51
C LEU A 140 18.58 24.99 10.30
#